data_dc000e8c25dce1269c4c25e5504a27bc
#
_entry.id   dc000e8c25dce1269c4c25e5504a27bc
#
_cell.length_a   1.000
_cell.length_b   1.000
_cell.length_c   1.000
_cell.angle_alpha   90.00
_cell.angle_beta   90.00
_cell.angle_gamma   90.00
#
_symmetry.space_group_name_H-M   'P 1'
#
loop_
_entity.id
_entity.type
_entity.pdbx_description
1 polymer ?
#
loop_
_entity_poly.entity_id
_entity_poly.type
_entity_poly.pdbx_seq_one_letter_code
_entity_poly.pdbx_strand_id
1 'polypeptide(L)'
;MTNSIARIGRTYRFESAHFLPKVPDGHKCRNLHGHNYRIDIVVRGALDARGFVKDFSEIDALVAPLLLQLDHRLLNEVEGLENPTAEIIARWFLERIADCESVRVYENDECWAEVSR
;
A
#
# COMPACT_ATOMS: atom_id res chain seq x y z
N MET A 1 24.04 24.05 -10.99
CA MET A 1 23.30 23.14 -10.09
C MET A 1 21.95 22.82 -10.71
N THR A 2 21.63 21.56 -10.83
CA THR A 2 20.35 21.15 -11.37
C THR A 2 19.37 20.87 -10.24
N ASN A 3 18.14 21.29 -10.41
CA ASN A 3 17.05 20.98 -9.48
C ASN A 3 16.38 19.67 -9.94
N SER A 4 17.04 18.57 -9.65
CA SER A 4 16.53 17.27 -10.05
C SER A 4 15.39 16.84 -9.13
N ILE A 5 14.37 16.28 -9.74
CA ILE A 5 13.28 15.61 -9.05
C ILE A 5 13.50 14.10 -9.21
N ALA A 6 13.40 13.38 -8.11
CA ALA A 6 13.55 11.94 -8.14
C ALA A 6 12.35 11.25 -7.50
N ARG A 7 12.14 10.01 -7.84
CA ARG A 7 11.22 9.11 -7.15
C ARG A 7 12.04 8.04 -6.46
N ILE A 8 11.67 7.75 -5.24
CA ILE A 8 12.22 6.62 -4.50
C ILE A 8 11.08 5.68 -4.14
N GLY A 9 11.39 4.41 -4.02
CA GLY A 9 10.39 3.40 -3.68
C GLY A 9 10.88 2.51 -2.54
N ARG A 10 9.96 2.10 -1.71
CA ARG A 10 10.21 1.15 -0.62
C ARG A 10 9.14 0.08 -0.67
N THR A 11 9.55 -1.17 -0.68
CA THR A 11 8.65 -2.33 -0.78
C THR A 11 8.48 -2.97 0.59
N TYR A 12 7.24 -3.33 0.90
CA TYR A 12 6.88 -4.04 2.13
C TYR A 12 6.01 -5.23 1.78
N ARG A 13 5.94 -6.19 2.70
CA ARG A 13 5.10 -7.38 2.55
C ARG A 13 4.28 -7.57 3.82
N PHE A 14 3.06 -8.09 3.64
CA PHE A 14 2.23 -8.54 4.76
C PHE A 14 1.29 -9.63 4.27
N GLU A 15 0.82 -10.44 5.20
CA GLU A 15 -0.08 -11.55 4.92
C GLU A 15 -1.41 -11.26 5.60
N SER A 16 -2.50 -11.36 4.87
CA SER A 16 -3.82 -11.07 5.42
C SER A 16 -4.92 -11.79 4.67
N ALA A 17 -6.04 -11.94 5.34
CA ALA A 17 -7.24 -12.52 4.76
C ALA A 17 -8.23 -11.40 4.39
N HIS A 18 -9.06 -11.65 3.40
CA HIS A 18 -10.15 -10.77 3.03
C HIS A 18 -11.25 -11.53 2.29
N PHE A 19 -12.38 -10.89 2.15
CA PHE A 19 -13.42 -11.25 1.18
C PHE A 19 -13.97 -9.98 0.57
N LEU A 20 -14.50 -10.08 -0.65
CA LEU A 20 -15.05 -8.93 -1.35
C LEU A 20 -16.57 -8.94 -1.28
N PRO A 21 -17.17 -8.09 -0.44
CA PRO A 21 -18.63 -8.13 -0.22
C PRO A 21 -19.45 -7.58 -1.38
N LYS A 22 -18.84 -6.81 -2.29
CA LYS A 22 -19.56 -6.12 -3.38
C LYS A 22 -19.51 -6.83 -4.71
N VAL A 23 -18.84 -7.98 -4.80
CA VAL A 23 -18.88 -8.79 -6.01
C VAL A 23 -20.17 -9.61 -6.07
N PRO A 24 -20.63 -10.03 -7.26
CA PRO A 24 -21.84 -10.85 -7.39
C PRO A 24 -21.77 -12.16 -6.62
N ASP A 25 -22.94 -12.68 -6.23
CA ASP A 25 -23.04 -14.02 -5.65
C ASP A 25 -22.45 -15.04 -6.62
N GLY A 26 -21.69 -15.99 -6.10
CA GLY A 26 -20.99 -16.99 -6.91
C GLY A 26 -19.60 -16.55 -7.38
N HIS A 27 -19.23 -15.28 -7.23
CA HIS A 27 -17.86 -14.85 -7.50
C HIS A 27 -16.92 -15.43 -6.44
N LYS A 28 -15.79 -16.01 -6.87
CA LYS A 28 -14.86 -16.67 -5.95
C LYS A 28 -14.33 -15.77 -4.85
N CYS A 29 -14.14 -14.48 -5.14
CA CYS A 29 -13.57 -13.52 -4.19
C CYS A 29 -14.55 -13.11 -3.09
N ARG A 30 -15.81 -13.51 -3.17
CA ARG A 30 -16.78 -13.34 -2.10
C ARG A 30 -16.47 -14.29 -0.93
N ASN A 31 -15.77 -15.38 -1.20
CA ASN A 31 -15.33 -16.32 -0.16
C ASN A 31 -14.09 -15.78 0.57
N LEU A 32 -14.01 -16.11 1.84
CA LEU A 32 -12.83 -15.77 2.63
C LEU A 32 -11.59 -16.45 2.07
N HIS A 33 -10.56 -15.67 1.79
CA HIS A 33 -9.28 -16.17 1.30
C HIS A 33 -8.16 -15.20 1.71
N GLY A 34 -6.92 -15.58 1.46
CA GLY A 34 -5.78 -14.78 1.85
C GLY A 34 -4.77 -14.60 0.75
N HIS A 35 -3.93 -13.60 0.92
CA HIS A 35 -2.82 -13.31 0.03
C HIS A 35 -1.56 -12.96 0.80
N ASN A 36 -0.43 -13.20 0.16
CA ASN A 36 0.85 -12.62 0.54
C ASN A 36 0.97 -11.29 -0.20
N TYR A 37 0.49 -10.23 0.45
CA TYR A 37 0.48 -8.91 -0.16
C TYR A 37 1.88 -8.33 -0.24
N ARG A 38 2.14 -7.62 -1.33
CA ARG A 38 3.30 -6.75 -1.48
C ARG A 38 2.80 -5.34 -1.70
N ILE A 39 3.45 -4.37 -1.08
CA ILE A 39 3.14 -2.96 -1.35
C ILE A 39 4.42 -2.22 -1.72
N ASP A 40 4.31 -1.33 -2.70
CA ASP A 40 5.37 -0.42 -3.10
C ASP A 40 4.91 0.99 -2.77
N ILE A 41 5.65 1.65 -1.90
CA ILE A 41 5.43 3.05 -1.52
C ILE A 41 6.38 3.91 -2.32
N VAL A 42 5.85 4.89 -3.05
CA VAL A 42 6.66 5.79 -3.88
C VAL A 42 6.55 7.21 -3.34
N VAL A 43 7.69 7.84 -3.13
CA VAL A 43 7.81 9.23 -2.69
C VAL A 43 8.57 9.99 -3.77
N ARG A 44 8.08 11.17 -4.13
CA ARG A 44 8.68 12.03 -5.14
C ARG A 44 9.09 13.35 -4.52
N GLY A 45 10.24 13.87 -4.89
CA GLY A 45 10.68 15.17 -4.41
C GLY A 45 12.04 15.56 -4.93
N ALA A 46 12.46 16.75 -4.53
CA ALA A 46 13.81 17.25 -4.79
C ALA A 46 14.80 16.60 -3.83
N LEU A 47 16.06 16.55 -4.23
CA LEU A 47 17.12 16.05 -3.36
C LEU A 47 17.45 17.10 -2.30
N ASP A 48 17.59 16.64 -1.06
CA ASP A 48 18.04 17.47 0.04
C ASP A 48 19.59 17.56 0.08
N ALA A 49 20.13 18.21 1.10
CA ALA A 49 21.58 18.39 1.23
C ALA A 49 22.36 17.06 1.37
N ARG A 50 21.68 15.98 1.80
CA ARG A 50 22.26 14.64 1.90
C ARG A 50 22.26 13.90 0.57
N GLY A 51 21.52 14.41 -0.43
CA GLY A 51 21.24 13.73 -1.69
C GLY A 51 20.04 12.81 -1.64
N PHE A 52 19.15 12.98 -0.67
CA PHE A 52 17.95 12.16 -0.48
C PHE A 52 16.68 12.92 -0.88
N VAL A 53 15.73 12.23 -1.47
CA VAL A 53 14.34 12.69 -1.46
C VAL A 53 13.79 12.56 -0.03
N LYS A 54 14.05 11.41 0.56
CA LYS A 54 13.69 11.06 1.94
C LYS A 54 14.53 9.85 2.31
N ASP A 55 14.95 9.76 3.55
CA ASP A 55 15.64 8.57 4.05
C ASP A 55 14.65 7.39 4.07
N PHE A 56 15.05 6.23 3.59
CA PHE A 56 14.21 5.03 3.63
C PHE A 56 13.74 4.70 5.05
N SER A 57 14.57 4.99 6.06
CA SER A 57 14.18 4.76 7.46
C SER A 57 13.03 5.68 7.90
N GLU A 58 12.91 6.88 7.31
CA GLU A 58 11.79 7.77 7.57
C GLU A 58 10.49 7.21 6.96
N ILE A 59 10.60 6.59 5.79
CA ILE A 59 9.46 5.89 5.17
C ILE A 59 9.05 4.70 6.06
N ASP A 60 10.02 3.92 6.53
CA ASP A 60 9.77 2.77 7.40
C ASP A 60 9.00 3.18 8.67
N ALA A 61 9.38 4.31 9.26
CA ALA A 61 8.71 4.82 10.46
C ALA A 61 7.25 5.19 10.21
N LEU A 62 6.93 5.69 9.02
CA LEU A 62 5.55 6.04 8.65
C LEU A 62 4.72 4.79 8.33
N VAL A 63 5.33 3.78 7.74
CA VAL A 63 4.62 2.59 7.24
C VAL A 63 4.47 1.51 8.30
N ALA A 64 5.44 1.35 9.20
CA ALA A 64 5.41 0.27 10.19
C ALA A 64 4.12 0.21 11.01
N PRO A 65 3.60 1.32 11.57
CA PRO A 65 2.35 1.24 12.33
C PRO A 65 1.14 0.87 11.48
N LEU A 66 1.18 1.19 10.18
CA LEU A 66 0.10 0.81 9.26
C LEU A 66 0.13 -0.69 8.98
N LEU A 67 1.32 -1.25 8.77
CA LEU A 67 1.47 -2.69 8.57
C LEU A 67 0.98 -3.49 9.76
N LEU A 68 1.21 -3.01 10.99
CA LEU A 68 0.72 -3.66 12.20
C LEU A 68 -0.80 -3.75 12.25
N GLN A 69 -1.51 -2.84 11.62
CA GLN A 69 -2.97 -2.87 11.56
C GLN A 69 -3.49 -3.91 10.57
N LEU A 70 -2.67 -4.30 9.60
CA LEU A 70 -3.11 -5.17 8.49
C LEU A 70 -2.55 -6.58 8.55
N ASP A 71 -1.32 -6.74 9.04
CA ASP A 71 -0.63 -8.02 8.98
C ASP A 71 -1.30 -9.05 9.88
N HIS A 72 -1.57 -10.23 9.31
CA HIS A 72 -2.23 -11.35 10.01
C HIS A 72 -3.61 -10.96 10.56
N ARG A 73 -4.36 -10.18 9.78
CA ARG A 73 -5.71 -9.71 10.14
C ARG A 73 -6.72 -10.10 9.06
N LEU A 74 -7.98 -10.01 9.42
CA LEU A 74 -9.08 -9.97 8.45
C LEU A 74 -9.26 -8.50 8.04
N LEU A 75 -8.88 -8.17 6.81
CA LEU A 75 -8.85 -6.78 6.35
C LEU A 75 -10.23 -6.10 6.44
N ASN A 76 -11.30 -6.86 6.22
CA ASN A 76 -12.67 -6.34 6.28
C ASN A 76 -13.03 -5.72 7.64
N GLU A 77 -12.31 -6.07 8.70
CA GLU A 77 -12.52 -5.53 10.06
C GLU A 77 -11.74 -4.26 10.33
N VAL A 78 -10.86 -3.86 9.42
CA VAL A 78 -10.06 -2.64 9.57
C VAL A 78 -10.86 -1.46 9.07
N GLU A 79 -10.93 -0.38 9.87
CA GLU A 79 -11.65 0.83 9.49
C GLU A 79 -11.13 1.39 8.17
N GLY A 80 -12.04 1.61 7.22
CA GLY A 80 -11.72 2.08 5.88
C GLY A 80 -11.45 0.96 4.88
N LEU A 81 -11.38 -0.29 5.34
CA LEU A 81 -11.14 -1.46 4.51
C LEU A 81 -12.32 -2.44 4.49
N GLU A 82 -13.53 -1.95 4.68
CA GLU A 82 -14.74 -2.78 4.67
C GLU A 82 -14.96 -3.46 3.31
N ASN A 83 -14.44 -2.86 2.25
CA ASN A 83 -14.42 -3.46 0.90
C ASN A 83 -12.96 -3.51 0.41
N PRO A 84 -12.15 -4.47 0.88
CA PRO A 84 -10.69 -4.41 0.73
C PRO A 84 -10.20 -4.98 -0.59
N THR A 85 -10.55 -4.34 -1.69
CA THR A 85 -9.92 -4.58 -2.99
C THR A 85 -8.48 -4.08 -2.96
N ALA A 86 -7.65 -4.52 -3.90
CA ALA A 86 -6.27 -4.01 -4.02
C ALA A 86 -6.27 -2.48 -4.19
N GLU A 87 -7.22 -1.94 -4.95
CA GLU A 87 -7.38 -0.50 -5.16
C GLU A 87 -7.68 0.24 -3.86
N ILE A 88 -8.61 -0.28 -3.08
CA ILE A 88 -9.01 0.32 -1.79
C ILE A 88 -7.86 0.22 -0.77
N ILE A 89 -7.15 -0.90 -0.74
CA ILE A 89 -5.98 -1.05 0.14
C ILE A 89 -4.91 -0.02 -0.24
N ALA A 90 -4.62 0.13 -1.53
CA ALA A 90 -3.65 1.10 -2.00
C ALA A 90 -4.04 2.53 -1.60
N ARG A 91 -5.31 2.90 -1.77
CA ARG A 91 -5.84 4.21 -1.37
C ARG A 91 -5.73 4.42 0.14
N TRP A 92 -6.00 3.39 0.94
CA TRP A 92 -5.91 3.45 2.39
C TRP A 92 -4.50 3.84 2.85
N PHE A 93 -3.46 3.24 2.24
CA PHE A 93 -2.08 3.62 2.51
C PHE A 93 -1.79 5.05 2.03
N LEU A 94 -2.20 5.38 0.81
CA LEU A 94 -1.93 6.69 0.22
C LEU A 94 -2.49 7.83 1.10
N GLU A 95 -3.67 7.67 1.64
CA GLU A 95 -4.31 8.67 2.49
C GLU A 95 -3.62 8.84 3.84
N ARG A 96 -2.86 7.85 4.29
CA ARG A 96 -2.22 7.83 5.61
C ARG A 96 -0.73 8.15 5.60
N ILE A 97 -0.13 8.26 4.43
CA ILE A 97 1.29 8.59 4.26
C ILE A 97 1.41 9.94 3.57
N ALA A 98 1.75 10.98 4.34
CA ALA A 98 1.63 12.38 3.92
C ALA A 98 2.36 12.72 2.62
N ASP A 99 3.60 12.26 2.45
CA ASP A 99 4.44 12.64 1.30
C ASP A 99 4.44 11.58 0.20
N CYS A 100 3.53 10.63 0.27
CA CYS A 100 3.44 9.55 -0.69
C CYS A 100 2.83 10.02 -2.01
N GLU A 101 3.50 9.74 -3.12
CA GLU A 101 2.98 10.03 -4.45
C GLU A 101 2.06 8.94 -4.96
N SER A 102 2.45 7.69 -4.76
CA SER A 102 1.66 6.55 -5.22
C SER A 102 1.90 5.34 -4.35
N VAL A 103 0.94 4.43 -4.38
CA VAL A 103 1.00 3.13 -3.71
C VAL A 103 0.54 2.07 -4.68
N ARG A 104 1.33 1.02 -4.83
CA ARG A 104 0.95 -0.16 -5.60
C ARG A 104 0.80 -1.33 -4.65
N VAL A 105 -0.33 -2.02 -4.76
CA VAL A 105 -0.64 -3.21 -3.95
C VAL A 105 -0.77 -4.42 -4.85
N TYR A 106 0.01 -5.46 -4.57
CA TYR A 106 -0.05 -6.74 -5.26
C TYR A 106 -0.76 -7.76 -4.37
N GLU A 107 -1.77 -8.41 -4.91
CA GLU A 107 -2.37 -9.60 -4.28
C GLU A 107 -1.49 -10.82 -4.51
N ASN A 108 -0.84 -10.86 -5.68
CA ASN A 108 0.16 -11.84 -6.08
C ASN A 108 1.07 -11.19 -7.13
N ASP A 109 2.01 -11.94 -7.70
CA ASP A 109 2.97 -11.38 -8.65
C ASP A 109 2.33 -10.87 -9.94
N GLU A 110 1.12 -11.31 -10.25
CA GLU A 110 0.46 -11.00 -11.53
C GLU A 110 -0.68 -10.00 -11.42
N CYS A 111 -1.23 -9.80 -10.22
CA CYS A 111 -2.42 -8.97 -10.01
C CYS A 111 -2.11 -7.85 -9.04
N TRP A 112 -2.18 -6.62 -9.53
CA TRP A 112 -1.86 -5.44 -8.72
C TRP A 112 -2.73 -4.25 -9.11
N ALA A 113 -2.83 -3.31 -8.21
CA ALA A 113 -3.47 -2.02 -8.44
C ALA A 113 -2.59 -0.90 -7.92
N GLU A 114 -2.61 0.24 -8.58
CA GLU A 114 -1.86 1.41 -8.17
C GLU A 114 -2.77 2.62 -8.07
N VAL A 115 -2.63 3.37 -7.00
CA VAL A 115 -3.35 4.61 -6.76
C VAL A 115 -2.33 5.71 -6.57
N SER A 116 -2.56 6.87 -7.16
CA SER A 116 -1.65 8.01 -7.08
C SER A 116 -2.40 9.30 -6.79
N ARG A 117 -1.66 10.29 -6.29
CA ARG A 117 -2.18 11.65 -6.11
C ARG A 117 -2.25 12.40 -7.42
#